data_33735f8a89af38dfe3a84f6a19fc5a37
#
_entry.id   33735f8a89af38dfe3a84f6a19fc5a37
#
_cell.length_a   1.000
_cell.length_b   1.000
_cell.length_c   1.000
_cell.angle_alpha   90.00
_cell.angle_beta   90.00
_cell.angle_gamma   90.00
#
_symmetry.space_group_name_H-M   'P 1'
#
loop_
_entity.id
_entity.type
_entity.pdbx_description
1 polymer ?
#
loop_
_entity_poly.entity_id
_entity_poly.type
_entity_poly.pdbx_seq_one_letter_code
_entity_poly.pdbx_strand_id
1 'polypeptide(L)'
;MKIVNIIGGLGNQMFQYAFAVALKKENPDEMVYIDTHHFNYLFVKKYKTSNLHNGYELEKLFSNIDIEKAPISMLMKVTNYIPNFFLSRVARKVLPKRHTEYVAKLSESQTYIPGILSLAGNVYYEGYWQAAQYYINCREKLCYAFAHPKPNEYNAKLIKEITNSSSVGIHVRRGNYLLSPTYSGICNLEYYKKAIVRIKSDGKQHRFYIFSNDINWCRQNIVPLLGDSEVLFVTENTGVNSCWDMFLMSYCRDLIMANSSFSWWGAFLNNNAERVIAPYPWMNGRDTSGIYAPEWIKIDC
;
A
#
# COMPACT_ATOMS: atom_id res chain seq x y z
N MET A 1 -4.37 24.64 7.90
CA MET A 1 -4.81 23.86 6.72
C MET A 1 -3.70 22.93 6.26
N LYS A 2 -4.01 21.67 5.98
CA LYS A 2 -3.06 20.63 5.55
C LYS A 2 -3.47 20.08 4.20
N ILE A 3 -2.54 19.86 3.29
CA ILE A 3 -2.81 19.26 1.98
C ILE A 3 -1.83 18.13 1.75
N VAL A 4 -2.33 16.92 1.42
CA VAL A 4 -1.51 15.73 1.15
C VAL A 4 -1.56 15.39 -0.33
N ASN A 5 -0.40 15.29 -0.96
CA ASN A 5 -0.29 14.91 -2.37
C ASN A 5 -0.49 13.40 -2.55
N ILE A 6 -1.37 13.01 -3.48
CA ILE A 6 -1.66 11.62 -3.84
C ILE A 6 -0.98 11.27 -5.15
N ILE A 7 -0.10 10.25 -5.12
CA ILE A 7 0.68 9.78 -6.26
C ILE A 7 0.89 8.25 -6.23
N GLY A 8 1.25 7.68 -7.37
CA GLY A 8 1.60 6.25 -7.47
C GLY A 8 0.40 5.32 -7.61
N GLY A 9 0.61 4.03 -7.39
CA GLY A 9 -0.44 3.00 -7.46
C GLY A 9 -1.29 2.94 -6.20
N LEU A 10 -2.35 2.12 -6.24
CA LEU A 10 -3.38 2.02 -5.20
C LEU A 10 -2.82 1.96 -3.77
N GLY A 11 -1.90 1.05 -3.48
CA GLY A 11 -1.35 0.92 -2.12
C GLY A 11 -0.64 2.18 -1.63
N ASN A 12 0.03 2.95 -2.52
CA ASN A 12 0.64 4.23 -2.17
C ASN A 12 -0.42 5.32 -1.96
N GLN A 13 -1.46 5.35 -2.81
CA GLN A 13 -2.60 6.25 -2.63
C GLN A 13 -3.30 6.03 -1.30
N MET A 14 -3.45 4.77 -0.88
CA MET A 14 -4.03 4.40 0.42
C MET A 14 -3.16 4.91 1.58
N PHE A 15 -1.83 4.78 1.51
CA PHE A 15 -0.92 5.33 2.53
C PHE A 15 -1.03 6.85 2.67
N GLN A 16 -1.07 7.55 1.55
CA GLN A 16 -1.18 9.01 1.53
C GLN A 16 -2.53 9.48 2.06
N TYR A 17 -3.62 8.78 1.70
CA TYR A 17 -4.93 9.04 2.27
C TYR A 17 -4.97 8.75 3.78
N ALA A 18 -4.39 7.64 4.21
CA ALA A 18 -4.30 7.30 5.63
C ALA A 18 -3.50 8.35 6.43
N PHE A 19 -2.45 8.93 5.83
CA PHE A 19 -1.72 10.04 6.41
C PHE A 19 -2.60 11.30 6.55
N ALA A 20 -3.46 11.58 5.56
CA ALA A 20 -4.44 12.66 5.65
C ALA A 20 -5.48 12.41 6.76
N VAL A 21 -5.92 11.15 6.95
CA VAL A 21 -6.79 10.76 8.07
C VAL A 21 -6.09 10.99 9.42
N ALA A 22 -4.80 10.63 9.53
CA ALA A 22 -4.01 10.86 10.74
C ALA A 22 -3.84 12.37 11.03
N LEU A 23 -3.59 13.18 9.99
CA LEU A 23 -3.53 14.64 10.11
C LEU A 23 -4.86 15.23 10.61
N LYS A 24 -5.99 14.76 10.09
CA LYS A 24 -7.33 15.24 10.51
C LYS A 24 -7.62 14.87 11.96
N LYS A 25 -7.15 13.70 12.41
CA LYS A 25 -7.27 13.28 13.81
C LYS A 25 -6.40 14.12 14.75
N GLU A 26 -5.16 14.40 14.35
CA GLU A 26 -4.23 15.20 15.16
C GLU A 26 -4.59 16.69 15.19
N ASN A 27 -5.24 17.19 14.14
CA ASN A 27 -5.60 18.60 14.00
C ASN A 27 -7.12 18.71 13.71
N PRO A 28 -8.00 18.46 14.69
CA PRO A 28 -9.44 18.38 14.47
C PRO A 28 -10.06 19.70 13.98
N ASP A 29 -9.49 20.84 14.37
CA ASP A 29 -9.96 22.18 14.01
C ASP A 29 -9.38 22.67 12.67
N GLU A 30 -8.45 21.93 12.06
CA GLU A 30 -7.86 22.32 10.78
C GLU A 30 -8.52 21.59 9.60
N MET A 31 -8.62 22.29 8.47
CA MET A 31 -9.05 21.66 7.22
C MET A 31 -7.91 20.82 6.64
N VAL A 32 -8.24 19.57 6.30
CA VAL A 32 -7.33 18.62 5.65
C VAL A 32 -7.90 18.25 4.29
N TYR A 33 -7.06 18.37 3.26
CA TYR A 33 -7.40 18.05 1.87
C TYR A 33 -6.40 17.06 1.27
N ILE A 34 -6.82 16.40 0.19
CA ILE A 34 -5.92 15.63 -0.67
C ILE A 34 -5.73 16.35 -2.02
N ASP A 35 -4.52 16.30 -2.56
CA ASP A 35 -4.20 16.81 -3.90
C ASP A 35 -4.07 15.64 -4.88
N THR A 36 -5.05 15.50 -5.77
CA THR A 36 -5.10 14.44 -6.80
C THR A 36 -4.74 14.93 -8.21
N HIS A 37 -4.30 16.19 -8.34
CA HIS A 37 -4.04 16.80 -9.66
C HIS A 37 -2.94 16.11 -10.45
N HIS A 38 -2.11 15.31 -9.79
CA HIS A 38 -1.15 14.44 -10.48
C HIS A 38 -1.81 13.52 -11.51
N PHE A 39 -3.05 13.09 -11.26
CA PHE A 39 -3.78 12.16 -12.12
C PHE A 39 -4.64 12.84 -13.19
N ASN A 40 -4.91 14.13 -13.07
CA ASN A 40 -5.77 14.90 -14.01
C ASN A 40 -5.03 15.37 -15.27
N TYR A 41 -3.92 14.77 -15.63
CA TYR A 41 -2.97 15.29 -16.55
C TYR A 41 -3.37 15.05 -18.01
N LEU A 42 -3.69 16.13 -18.76
CA LEU A 42 -3.97 16.08 -20.21
C LEU A 42 -2.78 15.54 -21.04
N PHE A 43 -1.54 15.72 -20.54
CA PHE A 43 -0.31 15.23 -21.19
C PHE A 43 -0.06 13.74 -20.98
N VAL A 44 -0.66 13.11 -19.97
CA VAL A 44 -0.45 11.71 -19.65
C VAL A 44 -1.00 10.77 -20.71
N LYS A 45 -2.06 11.17 -21.44
CA LYS A 45 -2.54 10.39 -22.58
C LYS A 45 -1.50 10.26 -23.71
N LYS A 46 -0.56 11.19 -23.82
CA LYS A 46 0.47 11.21 -24.86
C LYS A 46 1.76 10.49 -24.49
N TYR A 47 2.06 10.42 -23.20
CA TYR A 47 3.20 9.66 -22.68
C TYR A 47 2.64 8.57 -21.78
N LYS A 48 2.56 7.33 -22.29
CA LYS A 48 2.33 6.12 -21.50
C LYS A 48 3.50 5.96 -20.51
N THR A 49 3.55 6.79 -19.48
CA THR A 49 4.51 6.60 -18.41
C THR A 49 3.97 5.48 -17.54
N SER A 50 4.73 4.41 -17.41
CA SER A 50 4.50 3.27 -16.53
C SER A 50 4.20 3.65 -15.05
N ASN A 51 4.36 4.91 -14.71
CA ASN A 51 4.24 5.44 -13.35
C ASN A 51 2.83 5.86 -12.92
N LEU A 52 1.84 5.83 -13.81
CA LEU A 52 0.47 6.24 -13.47
C LEU A 52 -0.43 5.07 -13.08
N HIS A 53 0.07 3.86 -13.19
CA HIS A 53 -0.71 2.66 -12.88
C HIS A 53 -2.11 2.72 -13.51
N ASN A 54 -3.18 2.57 -12.73
CA ASN A 54 -4.58 2.69 -13.18
C ASN A 54 -5.16 4.12 -12.99
N GLY A 55 -4.32 5.12 -12.69
CA GLY A 55 -4.73 6.48 -12.35
C GLY A 55 -5.14 6.64 -10.88
N TYR A 56 -6.03 7.59 -10.59
CA TYR A 56 -6.59 7.77 -9.27
C TYR A 56 -7.68 6.74 -9.01
N GLU A 57 -7.46 5.88 -8.01
CA GLU A 57 -8.28 4.69 -7.77
C GLU A 57 -9.15 4.80 -6.51
N LEU A 58 -8.81 5.63 -5.53
CA LEU A 58 -9.46 5.61 -4.21
C LEU A 58 -10.98 5.79 -4.29
N GLU A 59 -11.47 6.85 -4.92
CA GLU A 59 -12.92 7.11 -5.03
C GLU A 59 -13.67 6.14 -5.97
N LYS A 60 -12.93 5.46 -6.84
CA LYS A 60 -13.51 4.43 -7.71
C LYS A 60 -13.77 3.13 -6.96
N LEU A 61 -12.95 2.85 -5.95
CA LEU A 61 -12.97 1.59 -5.23
C LEU A 61 -13.64 1.70 -3.86
N PHE A 62 -13.55 2.87 -3.21
CA PHE A 62 -13.98 3.05 -1.83
C PHE A 62 -15.05 4.11 -1.72
N SER A 63 -16.26 3.69 -1.35
CA SER A 63 -17.41 4.59 -1.19
C SER A 63 -17.35 5.48 0.08
N ASN A 64 -16.49 5.12 1.04
CA ASN A 64 -16.43 5.76 2.35
C ASN A 64 -15.26 6.75 2.48
N ILE A 65 -14.68 7.19 1.37
CA ILE A 65 -13.66 8.25 1.35
C ILE A 65 -14.33 9.59 1.68
N ASP A 66 -13.88 10.23 2.75
CA ASP A 66 -14.50 11.44 3.33
C ASP A 66 -13.58 12.68 3.33
N ILE A 67 -12.34 12.57 2.85
CA ILE A 67 -11.43 13.71 2.75
C ILE A 67 -11.55 14.34 1.36
N GLU A 68 -11.89 15.62 1.35
CA GLU A 68 -12.12 16.38 0.13
C GLU A 68 -10.83 16.63 -0.67
N LYS A 69 -11.00 16.75 -1.99
CA LYS A 69 -9.91 17.19 -2.87
C LYS A 69 -9.68 18.68 -2.72
N ALA A 70 -8.42 19.07 -2.66
CA ALA A 70 -8.04 20.48 -2.60
C ALA A 70 -8.50 21.22 -3.87
N PRO A 71 -9.33 22.27 -3.75
CA PRO A 71 -9.61 23.16 -4.87
C PRO A 71 -8.32 23.85 -5.36
N ILE A 72 -8.25 24.16 -6.67
CA ILE A 72 -7.10 24.84 -7.27
C ILE A 72 -6.76 26.14 -6.51
N SER A 73 -7.76 26.89 -6.08
CA SER A 73 -7.59 28.12 -5.32
C SER A 73 -6.85 27.90 -3.98
N MET A 74 -7.06 26.76 -3.32
CA MET A 74 -6.36 26.40 -2.08
C MET A 74 -4.92 25.96 -2.38
N LEU A 75 -4.71 25.18 -3.44
CA LEU A 75 -3.36 24.82 -3.88
C LEU A 75 -2.54 26.06 -4.23
N MET A 76 -3.11 27.02 -4.92
CA MET A 76 -2.44 28.29 -5.25
C MET A 76 -2.12 29.14 -4.00
N LYS A 77 -2.89 29.00 -2.92
CA LYS A 77 -2.59 29.69 -1.65
C LYS A 77 -1.44 29.06 -0.89
N VAL A 78 -1.36 27.74 -0.87
CA VAL A 78 -0.41 26.99 -0.02
C VAL A 78 0.89 26.69 -0.74
N THR A 79 0.83 26.48 -2.05
CA THR A 79 2.01 26.11 -2.86
C THR A 79 2.09 26.96 -4.13
N ASN A 80 3.22 26.92 -4.81
CA ASN A 80 3.40 27.52 -6.14
C ASN A 80 2.76 26.60 -7.21
N TYR A 81 1.44 26.38 -7.10
CA TYR A 81 0.73 25.49 -8.00
C TYR A 81 0.56 26.09 -9.38
N ILE A 82 0.85 25.30 -10.40
CA ILE A 82 0.56 25.54 -11.81
C ILE A 82 -0.30 24.37 -12.27
N PRO A 83 -1.33 24.55 -13.16
CA PRO A 83 -2.16 23.46 -13.67
C PRO A 83 -1.40 22.49 -14.59
N ASN A 84 -0.20 22.09 -14.18
CA ASN A 84 0.70 21.16 -14.79
C ASN A 84 1.60 20.57 -13.70
N PHE A 85 1.48 19.28 -13.43
CA PHE A 85 2.21 18.63 -12.32
C PHE A 85 3.72 18.85 -12.40
N PHE A 86 4.32 18.67 -13.57
CA PHE A 86 5.76 18.83 -13.74
C PHE A 86 6.18 20.28 -13.50
N LEU A 87 5.48 21.25 -14.12
CA LEU A 87 5.75 22.68 -13.93
C LEU A 87 5.51 23.11 -12.49
N SER A 88 4.46 22.62 -11.83
CA SER A 88 4.21 22.84 -10.40
C SER A 88 5.39 22.36 -9.53
N ARG A 89 5.90 21.17 -9.84
CA ARG A 89 7.02 20.60 -9.09
C ARG A 89 8.32 21.39 -9.29
N VAL A 90 8.55 21.86 -10.51
CA VAL A 90 9.68 22.77 -10.80
C VAL A 90 9.48 24.11 -10.11
N ALA A 91 8.28 24.70 -10.22
CA ALA A 91 7.95 25.99 -9.59
C ALA A 91 8.17 25.94 -8.07
N ARG A 92 7.72 24.88 -7.39
CA ARG A 92 7.95 24.69 -5.95
C ARG A 92 9.41 24.56 -5.56
N LYS A 93 10.29 24.13 -6.46
CA LYS A 93 11.74 24.06 -6.22
C LYS A 93 12.46 25.38 -6.43
N VAL A 94 12.00 26.18 -7.37
CA VAL A 94 12.70 27.39 -7.85
C VAL A 94 12.15 28.67 -7.24
N LEU A 95 10.81 28.74 -7.05
CA LEU A 95 10.17 29.95 -6.51
C LEU A 95 10.21 29.96 -4.97
N PRO A 96 10.17 31.17 -4.34
CA PRO A 96 10.05 31.29 -2.89
C PRO A 96 8.83 30.53 -2.37
N LYS A 97 9.02 29.80 -1.27
CA LYS A 97 7.93 29.06 -0.62
C LYS A 97 6.89 30.04 -0.08
N ARG A 98 5.62 29.79 -0.37
CA ARG A 98 4.49 30.59 0.14
C ARG A 98 4.14 30.22 1.58
N HIS A 99 4.23 28.91 1.87
CA HIS A 99 3.96 28.32 3.18
C HIS A 99 4.90 27.14 3.40
N THR A 100 4.72 26.39 4.48
CA THR A 100 5.53 25.21 4.76
C THR A 100 5.23 24.11 3.74
N GLU A 101 6.22 23.73 2.97
CA GLU A 101 6.19 22.57 2.09
C GLU A 101 7.11 21.52 2.68
N TYR A 102 6.55 20.36 3.05
CA TYR A 102 7.33 19.22 3.50
C TYR A 102 7.37 18.16 2.40
N VAL A 103 8.53 17.97 1.83
CA VAL A 103 8.78 16.93 0.83
C VAL A 103 9.64 15.87 1.48
N ALA A 104 9.01 14.74 1.85
CA ALA A 104 9.72 13.60 2.39
C ALA A 104 10.68 13.03 1.35
N LYS A 105 11.93 12.79 1.74
CA LYS A 105 12.88 12.06 0.91
C LYS A 105 12.39 10.62 0.73
N LEU A 106 12.78 9.98 -0.37
CA LEU A 106 12.44 8.58 -0.58
C LEU A 106 12.99 7.65 0.51
N SER A 107 14.13 8.01 1.12
CA SER A 107 14.70 7.33 2.29
C SER A 107 13.89 7.46 3.57
N GLU A 108 13.00 8.45 3.65
CA GLU A 108 12.14 8.71 4.82
C GLU A 108 10.75 8.06 4.68
N SER A 109 10.44 7.46 3.53
CA SER A 109 9.10 6.95 3.24
C SER A 109 8.62 5.88 4.22
N GLN A 110 9.51 5.05 4.75
CA GLN A 110 9.24 3.96 5.69
C GLN A 110 9.65 4.29 7.12
N THR A 111 10.12 5.51 7.38
CA THR A 111 10.56 5.97 8.70
C THR A 111 9.49 6.86 9.32
N TYR A 112 9.21 6.65 10.59
CA TYR A 112 8.34 7.56 11.33
C TYR A 112 9.08 8.85 11.64
N ILE A 113 8.48 9.99 11.31
CA ILE A 113 9.03 11.33 11.56
C ILE A 113 8.25 11.95 12.71
N PRO A 114 8.82 12.03 13.91
CA PRO A 114 8.15 12.65 15.06
C PRO A 114 7.74 14.10 14.77
N GLY A 115 6.54 14.48 15.22
CA GLY A 115 6.03 15.85 15.09
C GLY A 115 5.56 16.25 13.69
N ILE A 116 5.70 15.38 12.66
CA ILE A 116 5.27 15.71 11.29
C ILE A 116 3.77 16.02 11.17
N LEU A 117 2.95 15.34 11.99
CA LEU A 117 1.51 15.54 12.00
C LEU A 117 1.10 16.85 12.68
N SER A 118 1.94 17.41 13.57
CA SER A 118 1.64 18.59 14.37
C SER A 118 2.31 19.87 13.85
N LEU A 119 2.79 19.89 12.60
CA LEU A 119 3.38 21.09 12.00
C LEU A 119 2.35 22.24 11.97
N ALA A 120 2.75 23.41 12.47
CA ALA A 120 1.86 24.57 12.53
C ALA A 120 1.60 25.22 11.17
N GLY A 121 0.45 25.89 11.04
CA GLY A 121 0.10 26.69 9.86
C GLY A 121 -0.33 25.89 8.65
N ASN A 122 -0.23 26.48 7.46
CA ASN A 122 -0.56 25.82 6.22
C ASN A 122 0.61 24.96 5.74
N VAL A 123 0.38 23.65 5.55
CA VAL A 123 1.43 22.70 5.16
C VAL A 123 0.99 21.87 3.96
N TYR A 124 1.85 21.77 2.97
CA TYR A 124 1.70 20.84 1.84
C TYR A 124 2.68 19.68 2.02
N TYR A 125 2.16 18.46 2.05
CA TYR A 125 2.92 17.22 2.26
C TYR A 125 3.07 16.44 0.95
N GLU A 126 4.32 16.22 0.54
CA GLU A 126 4.65 15.34 -0.59
C GLU A 126 5.50 14.17 -0.07
N GLY A 127 5.04 12.93 -0.23
CA GLY A 127 5.74 11.73 0.22
C GLY A 127 4.86 10.48 0.14
N TYR A 128 5.44 9.32 0.53
CA TYR A 128 4.69 8.06 0.57
C TYR A 128 4.13 7.71 1.95
N TRP A 129 4.69 8.25 3.01
CA TRP A 129 4.19 8.15 4.39
C TRP A 129 3.90 6.72 4.85
N GLN A 130 4.79 5.78 4.59
CA GLN A 130 4.54 4.34 4.78
C GLN A 130 4.89 3.81 6.17
N ALA A 131 5.11 4.67 7.17
CA ALA A 131 5.35 4.21 8.53
C ALA A 131 4.04 3.85 9.24
N ALA A 132 3.96 2.63 9.76
CA ALA A 132 2.77 2.09 10.42
C ALA A 132 2.33 2.93 11.63
N GLN A 133 3.28 3.56 12.33
CA GLN A 133 3.03 4.40 13.51
C GLN A 133 2.07 5.56 13.24
N TYR A 134 1.97 6.05 12.01
CA TYR A 134 0.99 7.11 11.66
C TYR A 134 -0.46 6.60 11.75
N TYR A 135 -0.69 5.30 11.59
CA TYR A 135 -2.03 4.75 11.31
C TYR A 135 -2.60 3.87 12.40
N ILE A 136 -1.80 3.35 13.30
CA ILE A 136 -2.24 2.41 14.34
C ILE A 136 -3.47 2.95 15.07
N ASN A 137 -3.43 4.21 15.48
CA ASN A 137 -4.54 4.87 16.17
C ASN A 137 -5.73 5.25 15.27
N CYS A 138 -5.62 5.03 13.95
CA CYS A 138 -6.66 5.32 12.96
C CYS A 138 -7.23 4.05 12.32
N ARG A 139 -6.82 2.86 12.80
CA ARG A 139 -7.13 1.58 12.14
C ARG A 139 -8.62 1.39 11.87
N GLU A 140 -9.48 1.59 12.86
CA GLU A 140 -10.93 1.44 12.71
C GLU A 140 -11.49 2.35 11.60
N LYS A 141 -11.11 3.63 11.61
CA LYS A 141 -11.52 4.59 10.59
C LYS A 141 -11.01 4.21 9.21
N LEU A 142 -9.79 3.69 9.11
CA LEU A 142 -9.19 3.25 7.84
C LEU A 142 -9.84 1.97 7.32
N CYS A 143 -10.16 1.01 8.18
CA CYS A 143 -10.93 -0.18 7.80
C CYS A 143 -12.32 0.19 7.27
N TYR A 144 -12.98 1.19 7.86
CA TYR A 144 -14.24 1.71 7.35
C TYR A 144 -14.05 2.43 6.01
N ALA A 145 -13.07 3.33 5.90
CA ALA A 145 -12.79 4.08 4.67
C ALA A 145 -12.45 3.17 3.49
N PHE A 146 -11.67 2.11 3.75
CA PHE A 146 -11.21 1.15 2.73
C PHE A 146 -12.02 -0.15 2.72
N ALA A 147 -13.28 -0.10 3.16
CA ALA A 147 -14.18 -1.23 3.01
C ALA A 147 -14.29 -1.63 1.53
N HIS A 148 -14.14 -2.92 1.25
CA HIS A 148 -14.17 -3.42 -0.12
C HIS A 148 -15.54 -3.22 -0.78
N PRO A 149 -15.59 -3.02 -2.10
CA PRO A 149 -16.83 -2.98 -2.85
C PRO A 149 -17.54 -4.34 -2.78
N LYS A 150 -18.80 -4.38 -3.27
CA LYS A 150 -19.53 -5.66 -3.35
C LYS A 150 -18.76 -6.67 -4.22
N PRO A 151 -18.43 -7.87 -3.72
CA PRO A 151 -17.71 -8.87 -4.51
C PRO A 151 -18.57 -9.39 -5.66
N ASN A 152 -17.93 -9.70 -6.78
CA ASN A 152 -18.51 -10.52 -7.82
C ASN A 152 -18.62 -11.98 -7.35
N GLU A 153 -19.27 -12.85 -8.16
CA GLU A 153 -19.50 -14.24 -7.81
C GLU A 153 -18.21 -15.02 -7.52
N TYR A 154 -17.17 -14.84 -8.34
CA TYR A 154 -15.86 -15.45 -8.15
C TYR A 154 -15.24 -15.06 -6.80
N ASN A 155 -15.16 -13.76 -6.52
CA ASN A 155 -14.57 -13.28 -5.27
C ASN A 155 -15.42 -13.62 -4.04
N ALA A 156 -16.75 -13.62 -4.16
CA ALA A 156 -17.65 -14.06 -3.09
C ALA A 156 -17.44 -15.53 -2.73
N LYS A 157 -17.26 -16.39 -3.74
CA LYS A 157 -16.93 -17.81 -3.54
C LYS A 157 -15.57 -17.96 -2.85
N LEU A 158 -14.53 -17.24 -3.32
CA LEU A 158 -13.20 -17.30 -2.70
C LEU A 158 -13.19 -16.80 -1.26
N ILE A 159 -13.88 -15.70 -0.96
CA ILE A 159 -14.03 -15.22 0.43
C ILE A 159 -14.58 -16.34 1.32
N LYS A 160 -15.65 -17.02 0.87
CA LYS A 160 -16.25 -18.11 1.64
C LYS A 160 -15.29 -19.30 1.83
N GLU A 161 -14.52 -19.65 0.80
CA GLU A 161 -13.52 -20.73 0.89
C GLU A 161 -12.36 -20.37 1.82
N ILE A 162 -11.83 -19.16 1.70
CA ILE A 162 -10.73 -18.64 2.52
C ILE A 162 -11.14 -18.61 4.00
N THR A 163 -12.31 -18.04 4.31
CA THR A 163 -12.76 -17.88 5.69
C THR A 163 -13.13 -19.20 6.37
N ASN A 164 -13.51 -20.22 5.61
CA ASN A 164 -13.88 -21.56 6.13
C ASN A 164 -12.71 -22.56 6.15
N SER A 165 -11.49 -22.12 5.85
CA SER A 165 -10.30 -22.98 5.82
C SER A 165 -9.18 -22.47 6.72
N SER A 166 -8.19 -23.32 7.01
CA SER A 166 -6.91 -22.87 7.57
C SER A 166 -6.09 -22.20 6.47
N SER A 167 -6.54 -21.02 6.05
CA SER A 167 -6.06 -20.33 4.86
C SER A 167 -4.74 -19.61 5.09
N VAL A 168 -3.82 -19.77 4.15
CA VAL A 168 -2.55 -19.03 4.09
C VAL A 168 -2.47 -18.29 2.76
N GLY A 169 -2.48 -16.97 2.79
CA GLY A 169 -2.20 -16.16 1.62
C GLY A 169 -0.68 -16.04 1.40
N ILE A 170 -0.22 -16.28 0.18
CA ILE A 170 1.16 -16.02 -0.22
C ILE A 170 1.16 -14.97 -1.33
N HIS A 171 1.70 -13.78 -1.06
CA HIS A 171 1.89 -12.76 -2.09
C HIS A 171 3.30 -12.83 -2.66
N VAL A 172 3.40 -12.99 -3.97
CA VAL A 172 4.66 -13.00 -4.70
C VAL A 172 4.68 -11.86 -5.70
N ARG A 173 5.59 -10.89 -5.51
CA ARG A 173 5.77 -9.74 -6.39
C ARG A 173 7.11 -9.83 -7.11
N ARG A 174 7.05 -9.97 -8.44
CA ARG A 174 8.21 -10.09 -9.33
C ARG A 174 8.13 -9.02 -10.43
N GLY A 175 8.52 -9.32 -11.64
CA GLY A 175 8.46 -8.38 -12.75
C GLY A 175 9.43 -7.21 -12.57
N ASN A 176 8.96 -5.99 -12.53
CA ASN A 176 9.77 -4.78 -12.35
C ASN A 176 10.55 -4.73 -11.04
N TYR A 177 10.16 -5.48 -10.01
CA TYR A 177 10.90 -5.58 -8.74
C TYR A 177 12.26 -6.25 -8.91
N LEU A 178 12.37 -7.22 -9.83
CA LEU A 178 13.63 -7.92 -10.12
C LEU A 178 14.69 -6.98 -10.71
N LEU A 179 14.27 -5.94 -11.41
CA LEU A 179 15.14 -4.97 -12.08
C LEU A 179 15.46 -3.75 -11.20
N SER A 180 14.81 -3.63 -10.06
CA SER A 180 14.99 -2.50 -9.16
C SER A 180 16.05 -2.79 -8.10
N PRO A 181 17.17 -2.07 -8.03
CA PRO A 181 18.16 -2.24 -6.96
C PRO A 181 17.57 -2.07 -5.55
N THR A 182 16.46 -1.32 -5.44
CA THR A 182 15.77 -1.08 -4.17
C THR A 182 15.01 -2.30 -3.65
N TYR A 183 14.49 -3.15 -4.54
CA TYR A 183 13.57 -4.24 -4.17
C TYR A 183 14.11 -5.63 -4.52
N SER A 184 15.06 -5.73 -5.46
CA SER A 184 15.57 -7.01 -5.93
C SER A 184 16.26 -7.80 -4.81
N GLY A 185 16.08 -9.13 -4.83
CA GLY A 185 16.73 -10.05 -3.91
C GLY A 185 16.06 -10.18 -2.53
N ILE A 186 15.18 -9.26 -2.12
CA ILE A 186 14.54 -9.28 -0.80
C ILE A 186 13.59 -10.48 -0.67
N CYS A 187 12.53 -10.54 -1.47
CA CYS A 187 11.62 -11.68 -1.48
C CYS A 187 12.16 -12.81 -2.37
N ASN A 188 13.32 -13.36 -2.01
CA ASN A 188 13.94 -14.50 -2.68
C ASN A 188 13.30 -15.83 -2.23
N LEU A 189 13.73 -16.93 -2.82
CA LEU A 189 13.16 -18.25 -2.51
C LEU A 189 13.39 -18.65 -1.04
N GLU A 190 14.53 -18.29 -0.47
CA GLU A 190 14.86 -18.62 0.93
C GLU A 190 13.93 -17.89 1.91
N TYR A 191 13.54 -16.64 1.62
CA TYR A 191 12.51 -15.94 2.39
C TYR A 191 11.20 -16.73 2.43
N TYR A 192 10.68 -17.13 1.27
CA TYR A 192 9.42 -17.89 1.19
C TYR A 192 9.55 -19.24 1.88
N LYS A 193 10.69 -19.94 1.74
CA LYS A 193 10.95 -21.21 2.42
C LYS A 193 10.89 -21.05 3.94
N LYS A 194 11.61 -20.08 4.51
CA LYS A 194 11.59 -19.79 5.95
C LYS A 194 10.16 -19.45 6.43
N ALA A 195 9.44 -18.61 5.67
CA ALA A 195 8.07 -18.21 5.98
C ALA A 195 7.11 -19.40 5.98
N ILE A 196 7.17 -20.27 4.97
CA ILE A 196 6.35 -21.49 4.86
C ILE A 196 6.66 -22.46 6.00
N VAL A 197 7.93 -22.68 6.32
CA VAL A 197 8.33 -23.51 7.47
C VAL A 197 7.75 -22.95 8.78
N ARG A 198 7.81 -21.63 8.97
CA ARG A 198 7.21 -20.96 10.13
C ARG A 198 5.70 -21.15 10.22
N ILE A 199 4.98 -21.12 9.10
CA ILE A 199 3.53 -21.40 9.06
C ILE A 199 3.28 -22.85 9.43
N LYS A 200 3.96 -23.80 8.78
CA LYS A 200 3.74 -25.25 8.94
C LYS A 200 4.21 -25.79 10.29
N SER A 201 4.95 -25.02 11.08
CA SER A 201 5.44 -25.44 12.41
C SER A 201 4.34 -25.68 13.45
N ASP A 202 3.10 -25.27 13.18
CA ASP A 202 1.94 -25.56 14.04
C ASP A 202 1.34 -26.96 13.83
N GLY A 203 1.85 -27.71 12.86
CA GLY A 203 1.41 -29.08 12.54
C GLY A 203 0.03 -29.18 11.90
N LYS A 204 -0.62 -28.06 11.58
CA LYS A 204 -1.95 -28.07 10.94
C LYS A 204 -1.85 -28.31 9.45
N GLN A 205 -2.92 -28.83 8.85
CA GLN A 205 -3.10 -28.79 7.42
C GLN A 205 -3.58 -27.43 6.99
N HIS A 206 -2.82 -26.79 6.11
CA HIS A 206 -3.12 -25.47 5.56
C HIS A 206 -3.54 -25.56 4.10
N ARG A 207 -4.43 -24.64 3.68
CA ARG A 207 -4.77 -24.39 2.29
C ARG A 207 -4.12 -23.08 1.86
N PHE A 208 -3.28 -23.15 0.82
CA PHE A 208 -2.49 -22.01 0.35
C PHE A 208 -3.17 -21.31 -0.85
N TYR A 209 -3.31 -20.00 -0.74
CA TYR A 209 -3.81 -19.12 -1.79
C TYR A 209 -2.67 -18.25 -2.30
N ILE A 210 -2.30 -18.42 -3.57
CA ILE A 210 -1.15 -17.73 -4.17
C ILE A 210 -1.63 -16.55 -5.01
N PHE A 211 -1.19 -15.37 -4.64
CA PHE A 211 -1.43 -14.10 -5.31
C PHE A 211 -0.12 -13.63 -5.96
N SER A 212 -0.06 -13.57 -7.29
CA SER A 212 1.20 -13.24 -7.96
C SER A 212 1.01 -12.66 -9.35
N ASN A 213 1.95 -11.79 -9.74
CA ASN A 213 2.12 -11.36 -11.12
C ASN A 213 3.07 -12.27 -11.94
N ASP A 214 3.54 -13.40 -11.36
CA ASP A 214 4.40 -14.40 -12.00
C ASP A 214 4.01 -15.82 -11.53
N ILE A 215 2.88 -16.30 -12.03
CA ILE A 215 2.30 -17.60 -11.65
C ILE A 215 3.22 -18.76 -12.04
N ASN A 216 3.90 -18.66 -13.20
CA ASN A 216 4.79 -19.74 -13.65
C ASN A 216 5.97 -19.92 -12.69
N TRP A 217 6.56 -18.84 -12.24
CA TRP A 217 7.61 -18.91 -11.23
C TRP A 217 7.09 -19.52 -9.91
N CYS A 218 5.89 -19.15 -9.48
CA CYS A 218 5.29 -19.70 -8.28
C CYS A 218 5.07 -21.22 -8.39
N ARG A 219 4.59 -21.71 -9.54
CA ARG A 219 4.43 -23.15 -9.79
C ARG A 219 5.74 -23.92 -9.68
N GLN A 220 6.83 -23.34 -10.22
CA GLN A 220 8.12 -23.99 -10.25
C GLN A 220 8.88 -23.90 -8.92
N ASN A 221 8.69 -22.83 -8.14
CA ASN A 221 9.52 -22.55 -6.99
C ASN A 221 8.77 -22.56 -5.64
N ILE A 222 7.52 -22.07 -5.57
CA ILE A 222 6.76 -22.03 -4.33
C ILE A 222 6.03 -23.34 -4.07
N VAL A 223 5.33 -23.88 -5.08
CA VAL A 223 4.55 -25.12 -4.92
C VAL A 223 5.36 -26.28 -4.37
N PRO A 224 6.61 -26.55 -4.83
CA PRO A 224 7.43 -27.63 -4.26
C PRO A 224 7.71 -27.48 -2.76
N LEU A 225 7.71 -26.26 -2.21
CA LEU A 225 7.91 -26.01 -0.79
C LEU A 225 6.65 -26.35 0.07
N LEU A 226 5.50 -26.43 -0.58
CA LEU A 226 4.22 -26.67 0.09
C LEU A 226 3.94 -28.16 0.32
N GLY A 227 4.66 -29.07 -0.35
CA GLY A 227 4.45 -30.53 -0.28
C GLY A 227 3.01 -30.89 -0.71
N ASP A 228 2.35 -31.76 0.05
CA ASP A 228 0.99 -32.25 -0.24
C ASP A 228 -0.13 -31.27 0.18
N SER A 229 0.20 -30.04 0.51
CA SER A 229 -0.81 -29.04 0.89
C SER A 229 -1.66 -28.63 -0.31
N GLU A 230 -2.94 -28.35 -0.06
CA GLU A 230 -3.82 -27.83 -1.11
C GLU A 230 -3.42 -26.42 -1.53
N VAL A 231 -3.31 -26.17 -2.84
CA VAL A 231 -2.85 -24.91 -3.41
C VAL A 231 -3.84 -24.38 -4.43
N LEU A 232 -4.26 -23.13 -4.27
CA LEU A 232 -5.09 -22.42 -5.22
C LEU A 232 -4.37 -21.15 -5.70
N PHE A 233 -4.32 -20.96 -7.01
CA PHE A 233 -3.82 -19.73 -7.62
C PHE A 233 -4.98 -18.76 -7.88
N VAL A 234 -4.88 -17.54 -7.35
CA VAL A 234 -5.86 -16.49 -7.63
C VAL A 234 -5.41 -15.75 -8.91
N THR A 235 -6.13 -15.93 -10.00
CA THR A 235 -5.70 -15.49 -11.34
C THR A 235 -6.74 -14.68 -12.12
N GLU A 236 -7.99 -14.63 -11.67
CA GLU A 236 -9.07 -14.00 -12.43
C GLU A 236 -9.18 -12.48 -12.18
N ASN A 237 -8.57 -11.99 -11.12
CA ASN A 237 -8.60 -10.58 -10.75
C ASN A 237 -7.57 -9.77 -11.56
N THR A 238 -7.97 -9.32 -12.75
CA THR A 238 -7.10 -8.56 -13.67
C THR A 238 -7.62 -7.15 -13.92
N GLY A 239 -6.75 -6.25 -14.39
CA GLY A 239 -7.11 -4.87 -14.74
C GLY A 239 -7.69 -4.12 -13.55
N VAL A 240 -8.89 -3.58 -13.71
CA VAL A 240 -9.61 -2.82 -12.67
C VAL A 240 -10.00 -3.69 -11.46
N ASN A 241 -10.12 -5.01 -11.65
CA ASN A 241 -10.44 -5.96 -10.59
C ASN A 241 -9.21 -6.43 -9.80
N SER A 242 -8.00 -6.04 -10.19
CA SER A 242 -6.77 -6.49 -9.52
C SER A 242 -6.71 -6.12 -8.03
N CYS A 243 -7.45 -5.08 -7.60
CA CYS A 243 -7.59 -4.71 -6.19
C CYS A 243 -8.18 -5.82 -5.32
N TRP A 244 -8.96 -6.75 -5.92
CA TRP A 244 -9.58 -7.86 -5.19
C TRP A 244 -8.57 -8.82 -4.59
N ASP A 245 -7.39 -8.98 -5.17
CA ASP A 245 -6.33 -9.80 -4.57
C ASP A 245 -5.93 -9.27 -3.19
N MET A 246 -5.88 -7.93 -3.02
CA MET A 246 -5.61 -7.31 -1.71
C MET A 246 -6.72 -7.61 -0.70
N PHE A 247 -7.98 -7.51 -1.11
CA PHE A 247 -9.11 -7.84 -0.24
C PHE A 247 -9.17 -9.33 0.10
N LEU A 248 -8.92 -10.21 -0.85
CA LEU A 248 -8.84 -11.65 -0.58
C LEU A 248 -7.71 -12.00 0.41
N MET A 249 -6.55 -11.36 0.28
CA MET A 249 -5.46 -11.47 1.28
C MET A 249 -5.91 -11.06 2.68
N SER A 250 -6.79 -10.05 2.81
CA SER A 250 -7.29 -9.60 4.11
C SER A 250 -8.27 -10.56 4.78
N TYR A 251 -8.73 -11.60 4.11
CA TYR A 251 -9.53 -12.66 4.67
C TYR A 251 -8.72 -13.90 5.08
N CYS A 252 -7.46 -14.01 4.65
CA CYS A 252 -6.62 -15.15 4.98
C CYS A 252 -6.29 -15.16 6.49
N ARG A 253 -6.30 -16.35 7.09
CA ARG A 253 -5.94 -16.55 8.49
C ARG A 253 -4.45 -16.28 8.76
N ASP A 254 -3.61 -16.67 7.83
CA ASP A 254 -2.18 -16.36 7.83
C ASP A 254 -1.79 -15.67 6.52
N LEU A 255 -0.81 -14.79 6.56
CA LEU A 255 -0.35 -14.07 5.36
C LEU A 255 1.18 -14.03 5.30
N ILE A 256 1.74 -14.48 4.19
CA ILE A 256 3.14 -14.30 3.81
C ILE A 256 3.21 -13.19 2.77
N MET A 257 3.75 -12.03 3.16
CA MET A 257 3.79 -10.84 2.31
C MET A 257 5.00 -10.80 1.40
N ALA A 258 4.86 -10.16 0.25
CA ALA A 258 6.00 -9.55 -0.44
C ALA A 258 6.27 -8.13 0.11
N ASN A 259 7.42 -7.53 -0.20
CA ASN A 259 7.77 -6.14 0.11
C ASN A 259 6.99 -5.14 -0.77
N SER A 260 5.66 -5.22 -0.73
CA SER A 260 4.74 -4.45 -1.56
C SER A 260 3.69 -3.73 -0.72
N SER A 261 3.46 -2.44 -1.00
CA SER A 261 2.38 -1.67 -0.39
C SER A 261 1.01 -2.33 -0.58
N PHE A 262 0.85 -3.14 -1.61
CA PHE A 262 -0.37 -3.87 -1.91
C PHE A 262 -0.64 -4.97 -0.87
N SER A 263 0.32 -5.86 -0.60
CA SER A 263 0.17 -6.87 0.46
C SER A 263 0.22 -6.27 1.87
N TRP A 264 0.88 -5.12 2.03
CA TRP A 264 0.85 -4.39 3.29
C TRP A 264 -0.59 -4.02 3.69
N TRP A 265 -1.36 -3.49 2.73
CA TRP A 265 -2.77 -3.16 2.97
C TRP A 265 -3.64 -4.41 3.15
N GLY A 266 -3.36 -5.48 2.42
CA GLY A 266 -4.02 -6.78 2.66
C GLY A 266 -3.83 -7.26 4.11
N ALA A 267 -2.63 -7.10 4.66
CA ALA A 267 -2.32 -7.43 6.05
C ALA A 267 -2.97 -6.44 7.04
N PHE A 268 -2.87 -5.14 6.78
CA PHE A 268 -3.39 -4.12 7.68
C PHE A 268 -4.93 -4.14 7.80
N LEU A 269 -5.63 -4.42 6.71
CA LEU A 269 -7.09 -4.53 6.68
C LEU A 269 -7.61 -5.87 7.23
N ASN A 270 -6.73 -6.82 7.46
CA ASN A 270 -7.09 -8.12 8.00
C ASN A 270 -7.32 -8.03 9.53
N ASN A 271 -8.57 -8.21 9.95
CA ASN A 271 -8.95 -8.19 11.35
C ASN A 271 -8.86 -9.58 12.02
N ASN A 272 -8.64 -10.64 11.24
CA ASN A 272 -8.68 -12.03 11.71
C ASN A 272 -7.34 -12.76 11.50
N ALA A 273 -6.29 -12.04 11.09
CA ALA A 273 -4.99 -12.65 10.89
C ALA A 273 -4.41 -13.19 12.20
N GLU A 274 -4.05 -14.48 12.23
CA GLU A 274 -3.30 -15.08 13.33
C GLU A 274 -1.80 -14.78 13.20
N ARG A 275 -1.27 -14.85 11.97
CA ARG A 275 0.13 -14.58 11.69
C ARG A 275 0.27 -13.78 10.39
N VAL A 276 1.00 -12.70 10.46
CA VAL A 276 1.46 -11.95 9.29
C VAL A 276 2.97 -12.01 9.25
N ILE A 277 3.51 -12.55 8.17
CA ILE A 277 4.95 -12.70 7.95
C ILE A 277 5.40 -11.71 6.89
N ALA A 278 6.37 -10.87 7.26
CA ALA A 278 6.91 -9.82 6.40
C ALA A 278 8.41 -10.02 6.14
N PRO A 279 8.91 -9.69 4.94
CA PRO A 279 10.34 -9.72 4.66
C PRO A 279 11.07 -8.58 5.37
N TYR A 280 12.27 -8.83 5.86
CA TYR A 280 13.16 -7.83 6.43
C TYR A 280 14.56 -7.92 5.79
N PRO A 281 15.12 -6.80 5.28
CA PRO A 281 14.53 -5.45 5.23
C PRO A 281 13.39 -5.35 4.20
N TRP A 282 12.61 -4.26 4.24
CA TRP A 282 11.58 -3.98 3.23
C TRP A 282 12.14 -3.41 1.92
N MET A 283 13.24 -2.68 2.02
CA MET A 283 14.01 -2.12 0.90
C MET A 283 15.51 -2.22 1.16
N ASN A 284 16.27 -2.40 0.12
CA ASN A 284 17.74 -2.43 0.20
C ASN A 284 18.31 -1.03 0.52
N GLY A 285 19.31 -0.99 1.41
CA GLY A 285 20.10 0.21 1.69
C GLY A 285 19.34 1.36 2.37
N ARG A 286 18.21 1.08 3.04
CA ARG A 286 17.38 2.07 3.73
C ARG A 286 16.89 1.57 5.07
N ASP A 287 16.68 2.51 6.00
CA ASP A 287 15.90 2.21 7.20
C ASP A 287 14.43 2.01 6.81
N THR A 288 13.92 0.82 7.08
CA THR A 288 12.54 0.43 6.82
C THR A 288 11.84 -0.04 8.09
N SER A 289 12.41 0.24 9.26
CA SER A 289 11.89 -0.23 10.55
C SER A 289 10.46 0.24 10.83
N GLY A 290 10.09 1.41 10.33
CA GLY A 290 8.79 2.02 10.56
C GLY A 290 7.62 1.41 9.77
N ILE A 291 7.88 0.61 8.72
CA ILE A 291 6.80 0.08 7.88
C ILE A 291 6.03 -1.07 8.54
N TYR A 292 6.62 -1.75 9.53
CA TYR A 292 6.05 -2.94 10.13
C TYR A 292 5.06 -2.59 11.24
N ALA A 293 3.91 -3.26 11.25
CA ALA A 293 3.08 -3.26 12.43
C ALA A 293 3.76 -4.09 13.55
N PRO A 294 3.58 -3.73 14.84
CA PRO A 294 4.30 -4.37 15.94
C PRO A 294 4.10 -5.89 16.04
N GLU A 295 2.92 -6.36 15.65
CA GLU A 295 2.52 -7.77 15.72
C GLU A 295 3.06 -8.62 14.55
N TRP A 296 3.66 -8.03 13.52
CA TRP A 296 4.12 -8.77 12.35
C TRP A 296 5.45 -9.48 12.59
N ILE A 297 5.53 -10.72 12.13
CA ILE A 297 6.72 -11.56 12.19
C ILE A 297 7.65 -11.16 11.05
N LYS A 298 8.85 -10.68 11.39
CA LYS A 298 9.87 -10.32 10.41
C LYS A 298 10.78 -11.50 10.14
N ILE A 299 11.06 -11.79 8.88
CA ILE A 299 12.02 -12.82 8.44
C ILE A 299 13.14 -12.15 7.66
N ASP A 300 14.38 -12.38 8.09
CA ASP A 300 15.58 -11.90 7.42
C ASP A 300 15.76 -12.59 6.06
N CYS A 301 15.96 -11.73 5.03
CA CYS A 301 16.08 -12.12 3.62
C CYS A 301 17.54 -12.23 3.16
#